data_57de7f82f8de469e2b99c7a0f4dd61d7
#
_entry.id   57de7f82f8de469e2b99c7a0f4dd61d7
#
_cell.length_a   1.000
_cell.length_b   1.000
_cell.length_c   1.000
_cell.angle_alpha   90.00
_cell.angle_beta   90.00
_cell.angle_gamma   90.00
#
_symmetry.space_group_name_H-M   'P 1'
#
loop_
_entity.id
_entity.type
_entity.pdbx_description
1 polymer ?
#
loop_
_entity_poly.entity_id
_entity_poly.type
_entity_poly.pdbx_seq_one_letter_code
_entity_poly.pdbx_strand_id
1 'polypeptide(L)'
;MNRVYLVASKNMDATLKELEEGISAAGLTWAEYELNVNGAAAVTQIKEGNTAVLMETIAADFLMHDFSAVDAVVIAGAQGMSDVVAQKFNDSLATALDAKIYSDSEDADLFCPKRLLKCPKCLAKDLAEAPAERRTSQAMFRAGLLLKASKVKKRIVLPEGSEPRTVQAAKLVIDRKIAVPVLIGKKDEIFKVAKEQGVDLPADIEIIEPSAELAEKYVPTLVELRKSKGMTEEQARAALADNVMLGTMMLKMGEVDGLVSGAIHSTADTLRPALQVIKCAPGVKSVSSVFFMCMPDKTYIYGDCAINLNPTAEELAGIAMQCDDTAKAFGLPSRVAMLSYSTMNSGKGPDADLVREATKIVKEARPEMLVDGPLQYDAATVPSVGSLKAPGSTVAGKATVFVFPSLSAGNIGYKAVQRSAHGTIAIGPMLQGLAKPVNDLSRGALVEDIVYTIALTAVQAG
;
A
#
# COMPACT_ATOMS: atom_id res chain seq x y z
N MET A 1 13.51 16.75 4.79
CA MET A 1 12.41 16.37 3.87
C MET A 1 12.22 17.53 2.91
N ASN A 2 12.35 17.30 1.62
CA ASN A 2 12.43 18.37 0.63
C ASN A 2 11.05 18.96 0.32
N ARG A 3 10.98 20.29 0.16
CA ARG A 3 9.82 20.92 -0.45
C ARG A 3 9.76 20.55 -1.93
N VAL A 4 8.56 20.41 -2.49
CA VAL A 4 8.39 20.20 -3.94
C VAL A 4 7.48 21.30 -4.46
N TYR A 5 7.96 22.03 -5.46
CA TYR A 5 7.24 23.10 -6.13
C TYR A 5 7.07 22.75 -7.61
N LEU A 6 5.84 22.83 -8.08
CA LEU A 6 5.50 22.74 -9.50
C LEU A 6 5.19 24.13 -10.02
N VAL A 7 5.90 24.58 -11.03
CA VAL A 7 5.59 25.83 -11.72
C VAL A 7 4.56 25.57 -12.83
N ALA A 8 3.46 26.30 -12.78
CA ALA A 8 2.40 26.26 -13.78
C ALA A 8 2.03 27.69 -14.19
N SER A 9 2.68 28.19 -15.23
CA SER A 9 2.57 29.57 -15.70
C SER A 9 2.56 29.65 -17.23
N LYS A 10 1.95 30.71 -17.78
CA LYS A 10 2.06 31.03 -19.22
C LYS A 10 3.44 31.57 -19.56
N ASN A 11 4.10 32.22 -18.60
CA ASN A 11 5.48 32.70 -18.72
C ASN A 11 6.40 31.84 -17.85
N MET A 12 6.59 30.57 -18.26
CA MET A 12 7.26 29.55 -17.48
C MET A 12 8.65 29.98 -17.01
N ASP A 13 9.49 30.47 -17.94
CA ASP A 13 10.88 30.81 -17.62
C ASP A 13 11.01 31.94 -16.59
N ALA A 14 10.17 32.97 -16.71
CA ALA A 14 10.17 34.07 -15.75
C ALA A 14 9.68 33.63 -14.37
N THR A 15 8.63 32.79 -14.34
CA THR A 15 8.07 32.31 -13.08
C THR A 15 8.99 31.28 -12.41
N LEU A 16 9.67 30.43 -13.18
CA LEU A 16 10.73 29.54 -12.67
C LEU A 16 11.83 30.36 -12.01
N LYS A 17 12.38 31.34 -12.73
CA LYS A 17 13.43 32.21 -12.22
C LYS A 17 13.01 32.95 -10.93
N GLU A 18 11.80 33.46 -10.87
CA GLU A 18 11.26 34.09 -9.66
C GLU A 18 11.18 33.13 -8.47
N LEU A 19 10.75 31.89 -8.70
CA LEU A 19 10.71 30.86 -7.68
C LEU A 19 12.10 30.51 -7.17
N GLU A 20 13.06 30.28 -8.07
CA GLU A 20 14.45 29.94 -7.77
C GLU A 20 15.16 31.04 -6.98
N GLU A 21 14.97 32.30 -7.41
CA GLU A 21 15.49 33.48 -6.71
C GLU A 21 14.89 33.59 -5.31
N GLY A 22 13.58 33.34 -5.16
CA GLY A 22 12.92 33.32 -3.85
C GLY A 22 13.43 32.23 -2.90
N ILE A 23 13.65 31.03 -3.40
CA ILE A 23 14.23 29.92 -2.63
C ILE A 23 15.65 30.26 -2.19
N SER A 24 16.47 30.76 -3.12
CA SER A 24 17.87 31.16 -2.86
C SER A 24 17.96 32.33 -1.88
N ALA A 25 17.07 33.31 -1.98
CA ALA A 25 16.98 34.43 -1.05
C ALA A 25 16.57 33.99 0.37
N ALA A 26 15.87 32.90 0.51
CA ALA A 26 15.57 32.28 1.81
C ALA A 26 16.75 31.47 2.39
N GLY A 27 17.89 31.41 1.69
CA GLY A 27 19.08 30.67 2.11
C GLY A 27 18.93 29.14 1.93
N LEU A 28 17.99 28.70 1.11
CA LEU A 28 17.71 27.28 0.85
C LEU A 28 18.37 26.84 -0.47
N THR A 29 18.79 25.57 -0.50
CA THR A 29 19.29 24.90 -1.70
C THR A 29 18.16 24.27 -2.49
N TRP A 30 18.32 24.18 -3.81
CA TRP A 30 17.31 23.57 -4.67
C TRP A 30 17.94 22.80 -5.83
N ALA A 31 17.15 21.88 -6.41
CA ALA A 31 17.46 21.17 -7.64
C ALA A 31 16.22 21.17 -8.55
N GLU A 32 16.44 21.20 -9.84
CA GLU A 32 15.41 21.02 -10.84
C GLU A 32 15.18 19.52 -11.07
N TYR A 33 13.90 19.14 -11.19
CA TYR A 33 13.50 17.82 -11.69
C TYR A 33 12.85 18.00 -13.07
N GLU A 34 13.51 17.53 -14.09
CA GLU A 34 13.03 17.56 -15.46
C GLU A 34 12.05 16.41 -15.72
N LEU A 35 10.84 16.75 -16.17
CA LEU A 35 9.82 15.76 -16.49
C LEU A 35 10.20 15.01 -17.79
N ASN A 36 10.54 13.75 -17.68
CA ASN A 36 10.78 12.87 -18.82
C ASN A 36 9.46 12.37 -19.43
N VAL A 37 8.59 13.31 -19.83
CA VAL A 37 7.28 13.01 -20.42
C VAL A 37 7.11 13.75 -21.73
N ASN A 38 6.84 13.00 -22.80
CA ASN A 38 6.43 13.60 -24.08
C ASN A 38 5.02 14.19 -23.93
N GLY A 39 4.88 15.51 -24.14
CA GLY A 39 3.62 16.23 -23.97
C GLY A 39 2.45 15.66 -24.81
N ALA A 40 2.71 15.21 -26.04
CA ALA A 40 1.70 14.57 -26.89
C ALA A 40 1.24 13.22 -26.33
N ALA A 41 2.17 12.41 -25.81
CA ALA A 41 1.87 11.13 -25.17
C ALA A 41 1.07 11.36 -23.87
N ALA A 42 1.43 12.35 -23.05
CA ALA A 42 0.70 12.72 -21.85
C ALA A 42 -0.74 13.16 -22.15
N VAL A 43 -0.96 13.96 -23.19
CA VAL A 43 -2.31 14.35 -23.64
C VAL A 43 -3.13 13.12 -24.02
N THR A 44 -2.54 12.19 -24.75
CA THR A 44 -3.21 10.94 -25.17
C THR A 44 -3.62 10.13 -23.95
N GLN A 45 -2.71 9.88 -23.01
CA GLN A 45 -2.98 9.14 -21.77
C GLN A 45 -4.10 9.79 -20.93
N ILE A 46 -4.13 11.13 -20.83
CA ILE A 46 -5.18 11.85 -20.12
C ILE A 46 -6.54 11.70 -20.81
N LYS A 47 -6.58 11.80 -22.15
CA LYS A 47 -7.81 11.63 -22.94
C LYS A 47 -8.37 10.22 -22.87
N GLU A 48 -7.51 9.21 -22.82
CA GLU A 48 -7.86 7.79 -22.68
C GLU A 48 -8.24 7.40 -21.25
N GLY A 49 -8.14 8.31 -20.28
CA GLY A 49 -8.44 8.02 -18.87
C GLY A 49 -7.31 7.37 -18.08
N ASN A 50 -6.12 7.23 -18.66
CA ASN A 50 -4.96 6.57 -18.07
C ASN A 50 -4.10 7.48 -17.18
N THR A 51 -4.67 8.56 -16.67
CA THR A 51 -3.96 9.56 -15.84
C THR A 51 -3.27 8.92 -14.62
N ALA A 52 -3.90 7.92 -14.00
CA ALA A 52 -3.31 7.25 -12.83
C ALA A 52 -2.02 6.48 -13.17
N VAL A 53 -1.97 5.80 -14.31
CA VAL A 53 -0.78 5.07 -14.78
C VAL A 53 0.35 6.05 -15.12
N LEU A 54 0.00 7.16 -15.78
CA LEU A 54 0.96 8.22 -16.11
C LEU A 54 1.58 8.82 -14.83
N MET A 55 0.76 9.15 -13.84
CA MET A 55 1.24 9.71 -12.56
C MET A 55 2.10 8.70 -11.78
N GLU A 56 1.78 7.42 -11.83
CA GLU A 56 2.61 6.37 -11.24
C GLU A 56 3.97 6.24 -11.92
N THR A 57 4.01 6.34 -13.25
CA THR A 57 5.26 6.31 -14.02
C THR A 57 6.16 7.50 -13.65
N ILE A 58 5.60 8.70 -13.58
CA ILE A 58 6.34 9.89 -13.18
C ILE A 58 6.82 9.79 -11.72
N ALA A 59 5.96 9.29 -10.82
CA ALA A 59 6.34 9.09 -9.43
C ALA A 59 7.46 8.06 -9.27
N ALA A 60 7.48 7.00 -10.09
CA ALA A 60 8.56 6.01 -10.11
C ALA A 60 9.89 6.62 -10.56
N ASP A 61 9.87 7.43 -11.62
CA ASP A 61 11.05 8.15 -12.08
C ASP A 61 11.55 9.15 -11.03
N PHE A 62 10.65 9.96 -10.46
CA PHE A 62 10.97 10.92 -9.39
C PHE A 62 11.63 10.22 -8.18
N LEU A 63 11.15 9.04 -7.78
CA LEU A 63 11.69 8.26 -6.65
C LEU A 63 13.07 7.65 -6.93
N MET A 64 13.50 7.57 -8.18
CA MET A 64 14.84 7.11 -8.54
C MET A 64 15.91 8.21 -8.41
N HIS A 65 15.50 9.47 -8.32
CA HIS A 65 16.42 10.60 -8.14
C HIS A 65 16.73 10.83 -6.66
N ASP A 66 18.00 11.12 -6.35
CA ASP A 66 18.43 11.47 -5.01
C ASP A 66 18.40 12.98 -4.80
N PHE A 67 17.40 13.45 -4.09
CA PHE A 67 17.25 14.85 -3.69
C PHE A 67 17.64 15.10 -2.22
N SER A 68 18.32 14.17 -1.56
CA SER A 68 18.64 14.27 -0.13
C SER A 68 19.52 15.48 0.22
N ALA A 69 20.32 15.97 -0.74
CA ALA A 69 21.26 17.07 -0.57
C ALA A 69 20.65 18.47 -0.73
N VAL A 70 19.35 18.59 -1.10
CA VAL A 70 18.70 19.88 -1.35
C VAL A 70 17.49 20.10 -0.46
N ASP A 71 17.14 21.36 -0.21
CA ASP A 71 15.97 21.75 0.61
C ASP A 71 14.68 21.77 -0.19
N ALA A 72 14.77 22.03 -1.50
CA ALA A 72 13.64 22.12 -2.38
C ALA A 72 13.90 21.44 -3.74
N VAL A 73 12.84 20.92 -4.35
CA VAL A 73 12.82 20.42 -5.72
C VAL A 73 11.86 21.27 -6.53
N VAL A 74 12.34 21.79 -7.65
CA VAL A 74 11.56 22.63 -8.57
C VAL A 74 11.24 21.82 -9.82
N ILE A 75 10.00 21.86 -10.27
CA ILE A 75 9.50 21.13 -11.43
C ILE A 75 8.84 22.11 -12.38
N ALA A 76 9.31 22.15 -13.62
CA ALA A 76 8.58 22.84 -14.69
C ALA A 76 7.34 22.05 -15.07
N GLY A 77 6.18 22.69 -15.07
CA GLY A 77 4.94 22.08 -15.50
C GLY A 77 4.95 21.75 -16.98
N ALA A 78 3.98 20.96 -17.41
CA ALA A 78 3.88 20.54 -18.79
C ALA A 78 3.66 21.72 -19.75
N GLN A 79 4.45 21.76 -20.80
CA GLN A 79 4.36 22.73 -21.90
C GLN A 79 3.74 22.12 -23.15
N GLY A 80 3.22 22.95 -24.05
CA GLY A 80 2.74 22.50 -25.37
C GLY A 80 1.40 21.75 -25.36
N MET A 81 0.72 21.68 -24.21
CA MET A 81 -0.64 21.14 -24.10
C MET A 81 -1.71 22.25 -24.25
N SER A 82 -2.97 21.86 -24.58
CA SER A 82 -4.08 22.81 -24.48
C SER A 82 -4.27 23.22 -23.03
N ASP A 83 -4.67 24.48 -22.77
CA ASP A 83 -4.75 25.05 -21.42
C ASP A 83 -5.48 24.12 -20.42
N VAL A 84 -6.65 23.59 -20.79
CA VAL A 84 -7.45 22.70 -19.92
C VAL A 84 -6.72 21.37 -19.63
N VAL A 85 -6.04 20.80 -20.62
CA VAL A 85 -5.33 19.52 -20.44
C VAL A 85 -4.05 19.74 -19.63
N ALA A 86 -3.34 20.84 -19.89
CA ALA A 86 -2.16 21.19 -19.10
C ALA A 86 -2.51 21.46 -17.63
N GLN A 87 -3.60 22.17 -17.36
CA GLN A 87 -4.08 22.39 -16.00
C GLN A 87 -4.42 21.09 -15.29
N LYS A 88 -5.17 20.20 -15.95
CA LYS A 88 -5.52 18.88 -15.38
C LYS A 88 -4.27 18.03 -15.13
N PHE A 89 -3.31 18.06 -16.04
CA PHE A 89 -2.03 17.36 -15.87
C PHE A 89 -1.25 17.92 -14.67
N ASN A 90 -1.06 19.23 -14.60
CA ASN A 90 -0.31 19.90 -13.54
C ASN A 90 -0.95 19.69 -12.15
N ASP A 91 -2.29 19.73 -12.04
CA ASP A 91 -2.99 19.45 -10.79
C ASP A 91 -2.83 17.97 -10.37
N SER A 92 -2.91 17.05 -11.34
CA SER A 92 -2.66 15.62 -11.10
C SER A 92 -1.21 15.36 -10.69
N LEU A 93 -0.26 16.03 -11.32
CA LEU A 93 1.17 15.93 -11.02
C LEU A 93 1.49 16.49 -9.63
N ALA A 94 0.97 17.67 -9.29
CA ALA A 94 1.13 18.25 -7.97
C ALA A 94 0.52 17.35 -6.87
N THR A 95 -0.60 16.71 -7.18
CA THR A 95 -1.22 15.73 -6.26
C THR A 95 -0.36 14.48 -6.13
N ALA A 96 0.13 13.95 -7.24
CA ALA A 96 0.96 12.74 -7.26
C ALA A 96 2.27 12.93 -6.49
N LEU A 97 2.95 14.06 -6.67
CA LEU A 97 4.24 14.35 -6.05
C LEU A 97 4.14 15.12 -4.73
N ASP A 98 2.93 15.34 -4.20
CA ASP A 98 2.66 16.20 -3.03
C ASP A 98 3.37 17.58 -3.13
N ALA A 99 3.29 18.16 -4.33
CA ALA A 99 3.90 19.44 -4.65
C ALA A 99 2.97 20.62 -4.36
N LYS A 100 3.54 21.80 -4.07
CA LYS A 100 2.84 23.07 -4.11
C LYS A 100 2.95 23.66 -5.51
N ILE A 101 1.88 24.29 -6.00
CA ILE A 101 1.84 24.91 -7.32
C ILE A 101 2.19 26.38 -7.16
N TYR A 102 3.25 26.83 -7.82
CA TYR A 102 3.57 28.25 -7.94
C TYR A 102 3.10 28.76 -9.31
N SER A 103 2.25 29.77 -9.31
CA SER A 103 1.65 30.31 -10.53
C SER A 103 1.38 31.80 -10.40
N ASP A 104 1.76 32.57 -11.41
CA ASP A 104 1.47 33.98 -11.58
C ASP A 104 0.18 34.24 -12.38
N SER A 105 -0.49 33.18 -12.83
CA SER A 105 -1.62 33.25 -13.72
C SER A 105 -2.92 33.65 -13.02
N GLU A 106 -3.73 34.50 -13.68
CA GLU A 106 -5.11 34.77 -13.26
C GLU A 106 -6.00 33.53 -13.30
N ASP A 107 -5.62 32.53 -14.12
CA ASP A 107 -6.29 31.22 -14.21
C ASP A 107 -5.92 30.28 -13.04
N ALA A 108 -5.11 30.73 -12.11
CA ALA A 108 -4.66 29.98 -10.94
C ALA A 108 -5.82 29.47 -10.03
N ASP A 109 -7.01 30.08 -10.15
CA ASP A 109 -8.20 29.63 -9.41
C ASP A 109 -8.73 28.24 -9.84
N LEU A 110 -8.25 27.72 -10.97
CA LEU A 110 -8.57 26.39 -11.46
C LEU A 110 -7.76 25.26 -10.76
N PHE A 111 -6.72 25.62 -9.99
CA PHE A 111 -5.94 24.67 -9.21
C PHE A 111 -6.52 24.47 -7.79
N CYS A 112 -6.12 23.37 -7.16
CA CYS A 112 -6.52 23.12 -5.78
C CYS A 112 -6.02 24.25 -4.85
N PRO A 113 -6.90 25.03 -4.20
CA PRO A 113 -6.52 26.22 -3.43
C PRO A 113 -5.54 25.93 -2.29
N LYS A 114 -5.55 24.68 -1.74
CA LYS A 114 -4.67 24.26 -0.64
C LYS A 114 -3.21 24.09 -1.04
N ARG A 115 -2.95 23.97 -2.35
CA ARG A 115 -1.60 23.77 -2.89
C ARG A 115 -1.04 24.99 -3.59
N LEU A 116 -1.88 26.00 -3.83
CA LEU A 116 -1.56 27.13 -4.69
C LEU A 116 -0.86 28.26 -3.95
N LEU A 117 0.26 28.69 -4.50
CA LEU A 117 1.01 29.90 -4.12
C LEU A 117 0.92 30.90 -5.26
N LYS A 118 0.13 31.98 -5.08
CA LYS A 118 -0.21 32.93 -6.15
C LYS A 118 0.76 34.13 -6.29
N CYS A 119 1.71 34.27 -5.38
CA CYS A 119 2.57 35.44 -5.37
C CYS A 119 3.85 35.23 -4.57
N PRO A 120 4.88 36.09 -4.79
CA PRO A 120 6.15 36.05 -4.03
C PRO A 120 5.97 36.13 -2.52
N LYS A 121 4.98 36.89 -2.03
CA LYS A 121 4.70 36.99 -0.59
C LYS A 121 4.19 35.66 -0.02
N CYS A 122 3.35 34.93 -0.79
CA CYS A 122 2.85 33.61 -0.42
C CYS A 122 4.01 32.61 -0.38
N LEU A 123 4.91 32.66 -1.35
CA LEU A 123 6.12 31.87 -1.41
C LEU A 123 7.03 32.18 -0.21
N ALA A 124 7.34 33.45 0.05
CA ALA A 124 8.19 33.86 1.16
C ALA A 124 7.64 33.37 2.51
N LYS A 125 6.33 33.41 2.71
CA LYS A 125 5.67 32.85 3.90
C LYS A 125 5.87 31.36 3.99
N ASP A 126 5.66 30.63 2.89
CA ASP A 126 5.84 29.16 2.83
C ASP A 126 7.29 28.73 3.10
N LEU A 127 8.25 29.48 2.58
CA LEU A 127 9.68 29.23 2.78
C LEU A 127 10.15 29.51 4.23
N ALA A 128 9.50 30.47 4.90
CA ALA A 128 9.80 30.80 6.31
C ALA A 128 9.24 29.76 7.30
N GLU A 129 8.24 29.01 6.91
CA GLU A 129 7.68 27.95 7.74
C GLU A 129 8.53 26.66 7.62
N ALA A 130 8.56 25.86 8.69
CA ALA A 130 9.17 24.53 8.59
C ALA A 130 8.44 23.68 7.52
N PRO A 131 9.17 22.88 6.71
CA PRO A 131 8.51 22.05 5.71
C PRO A 131 7.50 21.12 6.37
N ALA A 132 6.28 21.12 5.85
CA ALA A 132 5.26 20.17 6.28
C ALA A 132 5.72 18.75 5.97
N GLU A 133 5.31 17.79 6.80
CA GLU A 133 5.53 16.38 6.49
C GLU A 133 4.81 16.03 5.19
N ARG A 134 5.56 15.49 4.23
CA ARG A 134 5.02 15.10 2.93
C ARG A 134 4.05 13.92 3.08
N ARG A 135 2.93 14.02 2.40
CA ARG A 135 1.97 12.94 2.31
C ARG A 135 2.42 11.95 1.24
N THR A 136 2.19 10.69 1.49
CA THR A 136 2.41 9.65 0.48
C THR A 136 1.15 9.50 -0.35
N SER A 137 1.13 10.08 -1.54
CA SER A 137 0.02 9.96 -2.49
C SER A 137 -0.15 8.52 -2.98
N GLN A 138 -1.29 8.23 -3.62
CA GLN A 138 -1.53 6.94 -4.27
C GLN A 138 -0.41 6.59 -5.27
N ALA A 139 -0.03 7.53 -6.15
CA ALA A 139 0.99 7.31 -7.16
C ALA A 139 2.37 7.02 -6.53
N MET A 140 2.77 7.82 -5.53
CA MET A 140 4.03 7.61 -4.81
C MET A 140 4.07 6.28 -4.06
N PHE A 141 2.96 5.88 -3.42
CA PHE A 141 2.89 4.60 -2.71
C PHE A 141 3.01 3.42 -3.68
N ARG A 142 2.21 3.42 -4.76
CA ARG A 142 2.20 2.35 -5.76
C ARG A 142 3.57 2.22 -6.44
N ALA A 143 4.13 3.33 -6.90
CA ALA A 143 5.47 3.36 -7.49
C ALA A 143 6.54 2.88 -6.51
N GLY A 144 6.54 3.38 -5.28
CA GLY A 144 7.47 2.97 -4.23
C GLY A 144 7.36 1.49 -3.86
N LEU A 145 6.15 0.94 -3.84
CA LEU A 145 5.90 -0.48 -3.61
C LEU A 145 6.55 -1.34 -4.71
N LEU A 146 6.29 -1.03 -5.97
CA LEU A 146 6.86 -1.78 -7.10
C LEU A 146 8.39 -1.68 -7.13
N LEU A 147 8.95 -0.49 -6.90
CA LEU A 147 10.40 -0.29 -6.81
C LEU A 147 11.06 -1.05 -5.65
N LYS A 148 10.40 -1.11 -4.48
CA LYS A 148 10.88 -1.92 -3.35
C LYS A 148 10.83 -3.40 -3.68
N ALA A 149 9.72 -3.89 -4.22
CA ALA A 149 9.56 -5.29 -4.60
C ALA A 149 10.60 -5.73 -5.64
N SER A 150 10.88 -4.91 -6.66
CA SER A 150 11.87 -5.22 -7.70
C SER A 150 13.31 -5.36 -7.17
N LYS A 151 13.64 -4.68 -6.08
CA LYS A 151 14.97 -4.74 -5.46
C LYS A 151 15.20 -6.05 -4.70
N VAL A 152 14.16 -6.63 -4.10
CA VAL A 152 14.30 -7.85 -3.26
C VAL A 152 14.23 -9.15 -4.05
N LYS A 153 13.73 -9.13 -5.29
CA LYS A 153 13.71 -10.27 -6.25
C LYS A 153 13.20 -11.58 -5.63
N LYS A 154 12.07 -11.52 -4.92
CA LYS A 154 11.51 -12.68 -4.20
C LYS A 154 10.74 -13.62 -5.12
N ARG A 155 10.76 -14.91 -4.77
CA ARG A 155 10.00 -15.97 -5.44
C ARG A 155 8.64 -16.10 -4.77
N ILE A 156 7.57 -15.81 -5.51
CA ILE A 156 6.20 -15.83 -4.98
C ILE A 156 5.41 -16.93 -5.66
N VAL A 157 4.96 -17.91 -4.86
CA VAL A 157 4.14 -19.01 -5.39
C VAL A 157 2.69 -18.60 -5.54
N LEU A 158 2.11 -18.99 -6.67
CA LEU A 158 0.74 -18.74 -7.10
C LEU A 158 0.04 -20.09 -7.30
N PRO A 159 -0.66 -20.60 -6.29
CA PRO A 159 -1.31 -21.92 -6.34
C PRO A 159 -2.38 -22.06 -7.42
N GLU A 160 -2.96 -20.95 -7.87
CA GLU A 160 -4.01 -20.87 -8.87
C GLU A 160 -3.42 -20.56 -10.26
N GLY A 161 -2.39 -21.31 -10.66
CA GLY A 161 -1.55 -21.01 -11.81
C GLY A 161 -2.24 -21.04 -13.17
N SER A 162 -3.37 -21.74 -13.32
CA SER A 162 -4.18 -21.76 -14.55
C SER A 162 -5.36 -20.76 -14.52
N GLU A 163 -5.50 -19.95 -13.47
CA GLU A 163 -6.55 -18.92 -13.41
C GLU A 163 -6.17 -17.75 -14.35
N PRO A 164 -7.08 -17.32 -15.26
CA PRO A 164 -6.75 -16.33 -16.30
C PRO A 164 -6.12 -15.02 -15.79
N ARG A 165 -6.62 -14.45 -14.70
CA ARG A 165 -6.08 -13.21 -14.10
C ARG A 165 -4.71 -13.44 -13.47
N THR A 166 -4.49 -14.63 -12.88
CA THR A 166 -3.20 -15.02 -12.31
C THR A 166 -2.14 -15.14 -13.41
N VAL A 167 -2.48 -15.72 -14.55
CA VAL A 167 -1.61 -15.82 -15.74
C VAL A 167 -1.23 -14.43 -16.26
N GLN A 168 -2.23 -13.54 -16.41
CA GLN A 168 -2.00 -12.15 -16.83
C GLN A 168 -1.13 -11.38 -15.82
N ALA A 169 -1.41 -11.53 -14.53
CA ALA A 169 -0.62 -10.90 -13.48
C ALA A 169 0.82 -11.41 -13.43
N ALA A 170 1.04 -12.72 -13.59
CA ALA A 170 2.38 -13.30 -13.65
C ALA A 170 3.22 -12.69 -14.78
N LYS A 171 2.63 -12.50 -15.97
CA LYS A 171 3.31 -11.81 -17.09
C LYS A 171 3.69 -10.38 -16.71
N LEU A 172 2.75 -9.60 -16.16
CA LEU A 172 3.02 -8.22 -15.75
C LEU A 172 4.10 -8.14 -14.67
N VAL A 173 4.11 -9.08 -13.71
CA VAL A 173 5.12 -9.18 -12.65
C VAL A 173 6.51 -9.42 -13.23
N ILE A 174 6.62 -10.30 -14.24
CA ILE A 174 7.87 -10.57 -14.96
C ILE A 174 8.33 -9.33 -15.73
N ASP A 175 7.46 -8.76 -16.55
CA ASP A 175 7.78 -7.61 -17.41
C ASP A 175 8.25 -6.40 -16.59
N ARG A 176 7.59 -6.15 -15.48
CA ARG A 176 7.92 -5.06 -14.55
C ARG A 176 9.04 -5.44 -13.56
N LYS A 177 9.55 -6.67 -13.62
CA LYS A 177 10.62 -7.21 -12.74
C LYS A 177 10.30 -7.10 -11.25
N ILE A 178 9.04 -7.25 -10.87
CA ILE A 178 8.55 -7.07 -9.50
C ILE A 178 8.98 -8.22 -8.60
N ALA A 179 8.82 -9.45 -9.10
CA ALA A 179 9.12 -10.70 -8.39
C ALA A 179 9.36 -11.82 -9.39
N VAL A 180 9.73 -13.00 -8.91
CA VAL A 180 9.78 -14.24 -9.70
C VAL A 180 8.50 -15.04 -9.38
N PRO A 181 7.47 -15.04 -10.26
CA PRO A 181 6.27 -15.82 -10.03
C PRO A 181 6.54 -17.31 -10.27
N VAL A 182 6.04 -18.15 -9.35
CA VAL A 182 6.10 -19.61 -9.42
C VAL A 182 4.67 -20.13 -9.52
N LEU A 183 4.24 -20.61 -10.68
CA LEU A 183 2.87 -21.07 -10.92
C LEU A 183 2.72 -22.55 -10.53
N ILE A 184 1.67 -22.90 -9.78
CA ILE A 184 1.31 -24.31 -9.56
C ILE A 184 0.16 -24.69 -10.49
N GLY A 185 0.36 -25.74 -11.31
CA GLY A 185 -0.63 -26.25 -12.23
C GLY A 185 0.01 -27.03 -13.38
N LYS A 186 -0.82 -27.61 -14.25
CA LYS A 186 -0.34 -28.32 -15.42
C LYS A 186 0.18 -27.32 -16.48
N LYS A 187 1.39 -27.55 -16.95
CA LYS A 187 2.07 -26.66 -17.90
C LYS A 187 1.24 -26.40 -19.14
N ASP A 188 0.69 -27.44 -19.74
CA ASP A 188 -0.12 -27.32 -20.95
C ASP A 188 -1.39 -26.50 -20.73
N GLU A 189 -2.05 -26.63 -19.57
CA GLU A 189 -3.23 -25.84 -19.21
C GLU A 189 -2.88 -24.36 -19.02
N ILE A 190 -1.76 -24.07 -18.34
CA ILE A 190 -1.29 -22.68 -18.10
C ILE A 190 -0.98 -22.01 -19.44
N PHE A 191 -0.22 -22.64 -20.34
CA PHE A 191 0.08 -22.06 -21.64
C PHE A 191 -1.14 -21.97 -22.56
N LYS A 192 -2.08 -22.91 -22.45
CA LYS A 192 -3.37 -22.79 -23.15
C LYS A 192 -4.14 -21.56 -22.70
N VAL A 193 -4.28 -21.35 -21.39
CA VAL A 193 -4.93 -20.14 -20.82
C VAL A 193 -4.20 -18.87 -21.24
N ALA A 194 -2.87 -18.85 -21.19
CA ALA A 194 -2.07 -17.72 -21.64
C ALA A 194 -2.41 -17.35 -23.09
N LYS A 195 -2.45 -18.33 -23.98
CA LYS A 195 -2.81 -18.12 -25.39
C LYS A 195 -4.25 -17.59 -25.56
N GLU A 196 -5.21 -18.15 -24.79
CA GLU A 196 -6.62 -17.70 -24.83
C GLU A 196 -6.77 -16.25 -24.34
N GLN A 197 -5.91 -15.82 -23.39
CA GLN A 197 -5.87 -14.45 -22.88
C GLN A 197 -4.99 -13.50 -23.70
N GLY A 198 -4.37 -13.97 -24.78
CA GLY A 198 -3.44 -13.16 -25.57
C GLY A 198 -2.15 -12.79 -24.83
N VAL A 199 -1.76 -13.60 -23.85
CA VAL A 199 -0.57 -13.39 -23.03
C VAL A 199 0.59 -14.25 -23.55
N ASP A 200 1.71 -13.62 -23.85
CA ASP A 200 2.95 -14.29 -24.24
C ASP A 200 3.81 -14.55 -23.00
N LEU A 201 3.56 -15.70 -22.33
CA LEU A 201 4.37 -16.13 -21.20
C LEU A 201 5.76 -16.59 -21.65
N PRO A 202 6.84 -16.21 -20.95
CA PRO A 202 8.17 -16.75 -21.22
C PRO A 202 8.19 -18.28 -21.13
N ALA A 203 8.89 -18.93 -22.06
CA ALA A 203 8.96 -20.39 -22.10
C ALA A 203 9.67 -21.00 -20.87
N ASP A 204 10.50 -20.21 -20.18
CA ASP A 204 11.25 -20.53 -18.99
C ASP A 204 10.58 -20.10 -17.68
N ILE A 205 9.31 -19.63 -17.75
CA ILE A 205 8.54 -19.36 -16.52
C ILE A 205 8.48 -20.60 -15.64
N GLU A 206 8.70 -20.40 -14.34
CA GLU A 206 8.70 -21.50 -13.39
C GLU A 206 7.29 -22.03 -13.14
N ILE A 207 7.05 -23.28 -13.51
CA ILE A 207 5.79 -23.98 -13.30
C ILE A 207 6.09 -25.27 -12.53
N ILE A 208 5.35 -25.44 -11.44
CA ILE A 208 5.39 -26.64 -10.60
C ILE A 208 4.14 -27.46 -10.90
N GLU A 209 4.34 -28.62 -11.54
CA GLU A 209 3.25 -29.56 -11.78
C GLU A 209 2.99 -30.43 -10.54
N PRO A 210 1.77 -30.38 -9.97
CA PRO A 210 1.43 -31.24 -8.84
C PRO A 210 1.54 -32.72 -9.23
N SER A 211 2.28 -33.49 -8.44
CA SER A 211 2.40 -34.92 -8.63
C SER A 211 2.45 -35.64 -7.28
N ALA A 212 2.13 -36.95 -7.28
CA ALA A 212 2.23 -37.77 -6.08
C ALA A 212 3.68 -37.82 -5.57
N GLU A 213 4.66 -37.90 -6.47
CA GLU A 213 6.09 -37.93 -6.12
C GLU A 213 6.51 -36.61 -5.44
N LEU A 214 6.07 -35.45 -5.95
CA LEU A 214 6.34 -34.16 -5.34
C LEU A 214 5.69 -34.06 -3.95
N ALA A 215 4.45 -34.56 -3.80
CA ALA A 215 3.75 -34.57 -2.51
C ALA A 215 4.50 -35.41 -1.46
N GLU A 216 5.04 -36.60 -1.83
CA GLU A 216 5.80 -37.46 -0.90
C GLU A 216 6.98 -36.73 -0.25
N LYS A 217 7.59 -35.77 -0.93
CA LYS A 217 8.68 -34.94 -0.37
C LYS A 217 8.25 -34.20 0.91
N TYR A 218 6.99 -33.80 0.98
CA TYR A 218 6.44 -32.93 2.06
C TYR A 218 5.69 -33.74 3.14
N VAL A 219 5.27 -34.98 2.85
CA VAL A 219 4.48 -35.83 3.78
C VAL A 219 5.11 -35.92 5.16
N PRO A 220 6.42 -36.29 5.33
CA PRO A 220 7.01 -36.42 6.65
C PRO A 220 6.98 -35.15 7.47
N THR A 221 7.28 -34.01 6.82
CA THR A 221 7.28 -32.67 7.47
C THR A 221 5.88 -32.28 7.88
N LEU A 222 4.87 -32.48 7.01
CA LEU A 222 3.49 -32.11 7.31
C LEU A 222 2.92 -32.95 8.46
N VAL A 223 3.20 -34.27 8.48
CA VAL A 223 2.82 -35.17 9.58
C VAL A 223 3.45 -34.70 10.90
N GLU A 224 4.75 -34.39 10.93
CA GLU A 224 5.42 -33.93 12.14
C GLU A 224 4.84 -32.56 12.63
N LEU A 225 4.62 -31.62 11.73
CA LEU A 225 4.02 -30.32 12.07
C LEU A 225 2.62 -30.45 12.66
N ARG A 226 1.87 -31.48 12.26
CA ARG A 226 0.49 -31.74 12.67
C ARG A 226 0.32 -32.94 13.61
N LYS A 227 1.41 -33.52 14.13
CA LYS A 227 1.44 -34.67 15.02
C LYS A 227 0.52 -34.52 16.23
N SER A 228 0.52 -33.33 16.86
CA SER A 228 -0.35 -33.03 18.00
C SER A 228 -1.84 -33.04 17.66
N LYS A 229 -2.21 -33.04 16.39
CA LYS A 229 -3.58 -33.12 15.87
C LYS A 229 -3.89 -34.51 15.28
N GLY A 230 -2.98 -35.44 15.39
CA GLY A 230 -3.17 -36.84 14.96
C GLY A 230 -3.13 -37.03 13.44
N MET A 231 -2.46 -36.17 12.69
CA MET A 231 -2.37 -36.31 11.23
C MET A 231 -1.62 -37.56 10.82
N THR A 232 -2.24 -38.39 9.98
CA THR A 232 -1.62 -39.58 9.39
C THR A 232 -0.95 -39.21 8.05
N GLU A 233 -0.05 -40.10 7.56
CA GLU A 233 0.55 -39.91 6.23
C GLU A 233 -0.50 -39.90 5.12
N GLU A 234 -1.54 -40.74 5.20
CA GLU A 234 -2.62 -40.76 4.23
C GLU A 234 -3.36 -39.43 4.18
N GLN A 235 -3.68 -38.84 5.35
CA GLN A 235 -4.27 -37.52 5.46
C GLN A 235 -3.34 -36.43 4.93
N ALA A 236 -2.05 -36.54 5.15
CA ALA A 236 -1.06 -35.60 4.63
C ALA A 236 -0.99 -35.66 3.10
N ARG A 237 -0.99 -36.86 2.49
CA ARG A 237 -1.07 -37.04 1.02
C ARG A 237 -2.34 -36.42 0.44
N ALA A 238 -3.47 -36.68 1.07
CA ALA A 238 -4.76 -36.11 0.66
C ALA A 238 -4.74 -34.57 0.74
N ALA A 239 -4.18 -34.00 1.79
CA ALA A 239 -4.05 -32.54 1.94
C ALA A 239 -3.12 -31.92 0.89
N LEU A 240 -2.01 -32.60 0.54
CA LEU A 240 -1.03 -32.13 -0.44
C LEU A 240 -1.51 -32.21 -1.90
N ALA A 241 -2.66 -32.85 -2.16
CA ALA A 241 -3.32 -32.80 -3.44
C ALA A 241 -3.94 -31.41 -3.74
N ASP A 242 -4.11 -30.59 -2.71
CA ASP A 242 -4.54 -29.19 -2.82
C ASP A 242 -3.35 -28.29 -3.12
N ASN A 243 -3.45 -27.48 -4.17
CA ASN A 243 -2.35 -26.60 -4.62
C ASN A 243 -1.97 -25.54 -3.58
N VAL A 244 -2.94 -25.05 -2.77
CA VAL A 244 -2.66 -24.05 -1.73
C VAL A 244 -1.85 -24.69 -0.61
N MET A 245 -2.19 -25.92 -0.19
CA MET A 245 -1.41 -26.67 0.78
C MET A 245 -0.02 -27.00 0.24
N LEU A 246 0.10 -27.43 -1.02
CA LEU A 246 1.38 -27.71 -1.68
C LEU A 246 2.27 -26.46 -1.68
N GLY A 247 1.76 -25.31 -2.16
CA GLY A 247 2.48 -24.05 -2.15
C GLY A 247 2.85 -23.57 -0.75
N THR A 248 1.99 -23.83 0.25
CA THR A 248 2.27 -23.52 1.65
C THR A 248 3.42 -24.38 2.19
N MET A 249 3.51 -25.65 1.79
CA MET A 249 4.64 -26.49 2.16
C MET A 249 5.94 -26.07 1.47
N MET A 250 5.90 -25.66 0.20
CA MET A 250 7.05 -25.07 -0.50
C MET A 250 7.55 -23.82 0.25
N LEU A 251 6.62 -22.94 0.67
CA LEU A 251 6.96 -21.78 1.48
C LEU A 251 7.56 -22.17 2.83
N LYS A 252 7.01 -23.17 3.51
CA LYS A 252 7.53 -23.67 4.79
C LYS A 252 8.95 -24.17 4.66
N MET A 253 9.24 -24.92 3.60
CA MET A 253 10.57 -25.48 3.33
C MET A 253 11.58 -24.44 2.80
N GLY A 254 11.16 -23.22 2.52
CA GLY A 254 12.04 -22.14 2.02
C GLY A 254 12.35 -22.25 0.53
N GLU A 255 11.56 -22.99 -0.23
CA GLU A 255 11.69 -23.11 -1.68
C GLU A 255 11.13 -21.91 -2.42
N VAL A 256 10.24 -21.17 -1.77
CA VAL A 256 9.71 -19.88 -2.19
C VAL A 256 9.69 -18.93 -0.99
N ASP A 257 9.59 -17.63 -1.26
CA ASP A 257 9.66 -16.58 -0.24
C ASP A 257 8.28 -16.11 0.26
N GLY A 258 7.24 -16.28 -0.55
CA GLY A 258 5.88 -15.89 -0.22
C GLY A 258 4.84 -16.63 -1.05
N LEU A 259 3.58 -16.53 -0.64
CA LEU A 259 2.42 -17.14 -1.30
C LEU A 259 1.30 -16.13 -1.48
N VAL A 260 0.69 -16.12 -2.68
CA VAL A 260 -0.52 -15.35 -2.98
C VAL A 260 -1.55 -16.28 -3.58
N SER A 261 -2.75 -16.34 -3.00
CA SER A 261 -3.89 -17.15 -3.45
C SER A 261 -5.20 -16.44 -3.15
N GLY A 262 -6.34 -16.96 -3.60
CA GLY A 262 -7.68 -16.46 -3.30
C GLY A 262 -8.44 -15.91 -4.51
N ALA A 263 -7.88 -15.97 -5.72
CA ALA A 263 -8.57 -15.57 -6.94
C ALA A 263 -9.82 -16.46 -7.21
N ILE A 264 -9.75 -17.73 -6.86
CA ILE A 264 -10.86 -18.69 -6.93
C ILE A 264 -11.16 -19.38 -5.59
N HIS A 265 -10.18 -19.49 -4.68
CA HIS A 265 -10.36 -20.05 -3.34
C HIS A 265 -11.03 -19.04 -2.39
N SER A 266 -11.65 -19.56 -1.33
CA SER A 266 -12.12 -18.71 -0.25
C SER A 266 -10.96 -18.27 0.67
N THR A 267 -11.14 -17.16 1.38
CA THR A 267 -10.18 -16.71 2.42
C THR A 267 -9.86 -17.83 3.42
N ALA A 268 -10.86 -18.66 3.78
CA ALA A 268 -10.65 -19.77 4.70
C ALA A 268 -9.73 -20.87 4.10
N ASP A 269 -9.81 -21.10 2.79
CA ASP A 269 -9.01 -22.13 2.11
C ASP A 269 -7.55 -21.67 1.96
N THR A 270 -7.32 -20.37 1.76
CA THR A 270 -5.96 -19.78 1.77
C THR A 270 -5.36 -19.73 3.19
N LEU A 271 -6.15 -19.29 4.18
CA LEU A 271 -5.64 -19.08 5.55
C LEU A 271 -5.43 -20.38 6.33
N ARG A 272 -6.28 -21.38 6.15
CA ARG A 272 -6.21 -22.62 6.92
C ARG A 272 -4.85 -23.33 6.77
N PRO A 273 -4.31 -23.55 5.56
CA PRO A 273 -2.94 -24.07 5.39
C PRO A 273 -1.89 -23.18 6.04
N ALA A 274 -1.96 -21.86 5.86
CA ALA A 274 -1.02 -20.92 6.44
C ALA A 274 -0.97 -21.01 7.97
N LEU A 275 -2.13 -20.99 8.64
CA LEU A 275 -2.22 -21.13 10.11
C LEU A 275 -1.77 -22.51 10.60
N GLN A 276 -2.00 -23.56 9.83
CA GLN A 276 -1.62 -24.91 10.19
C GLN A 276 -0.12 -25.17 10.07
N VAL A 277 0.53 -24.63 9.05
CA VAL A 277 1.89 -24.94 8.62
C VAL A 277 2.88 -23.82 8.92
N ILE A 278 2.56 -22.59 8.51
CA ILE A 278 3.44 -21.43 8.71
C ILE A 278 3.37 -20.95 10.15
N LYS A 279 2.15 -20.84 10.71
CA LYS A 279 1.85 -20.36 12.07
C LYS A 279 2.21 -18.89 12.26
N CYS A 280 1.92 -18.36 13.45
CA CYS A 280 2.32 -17.00 13.80
C CYS A 280 3.83 -16.86 13.94
N ALA A 281 4.34 -15.67 13.70
CA ALA A 281 5.72 -15.29 14.01
C ALA A 281 5.99 -15.38 15.51
N PRO A 282 7.25 -15.59 15.94
CA PRO A 282 7.60 -15.60 17.35
C PRO A 282 7.12 -14.34 18.07
N GLY A 283 6.46 -14.52 19.22
CA GLY A 283 5.92 -13.41 20.02
C GLY A 283 4.57 -12.85 19.55
N VAL A 284 4.08 -13.27 18.39
CA VAL A 284 2.79 -12.86 17.84
C VAL A 284 1.69 -13.83 18.28
N LYS A 285 0.62 -13.30 18.89
CA LYS A 285 -0.48 -14.10 19.43
C LYS A 285 -1.55 -14.42 18.39
N SER A 286 -1.81 -13.51 17.45
CA SER A 286 -2.84 -13.65 16.41
C SER A 286 -2.43 -13.03 15.08
N VAL A 287 -2.92 -13.60 14.00
CA VAL A 287 -2.82 -13.03 12.66
C VAL A 287 -3.84 -11.92 12.52
N SER A 288 -3.49 -10.85 11.84
CA SER A 288 -4.41 -9.78 11.46
C SER A 288 -4.28 -9.41 9.98
N SER A 289 -5.00 -8.40 9.54
CA SER A 289 -4.93 -7.93 8.18
C SER A 289 -4.88 -6.41 8.09
N VAL A 290 -4.32 -5.91 6.99
CA VAL A 290 -4.40 -4.48 6.64
C VAL A 290 -4.82 -4.28 5.20
N PHE A 291 -5.47 -3.15 4.97
CA PHE A 291 -5.61 -2.54 3.64
C PHE A 291 -4.82 -1.23 3.58
N PHE A 292 -4.10 -1.05 2.49
CA PHE A 292 -3.57 0.26 2.13
C PHE A 292 -4.63 1.03 1.37
N MET A 293 -5.20 2.04 2.02
CA MET A 293 -6.23 2.90 1.45
C MET A 293 -5.55 4.04 0.70
N CYS A 294 -5.33 3.83 -0.58
CA CYS A 294 -4.62 4.77 -1.45
C CYS A 294 -5.61 5.77 -2.04
N MET A 295 -5.69 6.94 -1.44
CA MET A 295 -6.44 8.09 -1.95
C MET A 295 -5.54 8.92 -2.87
N PRO A 296 -6.08 9.73 -3.77
CA PRO A 296 -5.26 10.48 -4.73
C PRO A 296 -4.09 11.23 -4.10
N ASP A 297 -4.29 11.85 -2.94
CA ASP A 297 -3.32 12.71 -2.27
C ASP A 297 -2.68 12.12 -1.00
N LYS A 298 -3.06 10.92 -0.59
CA LYS A 298 -2.57 10.29 0.66
C LYS A 298 -2.83 8.79 0.68
N THR A 299 -2.04 8.06 1.47
CA THR A 299 -2.23 6.63 1.72
C THR A 299 -2.37 6.39 3.22
N TYR A 300 -3.42 5.68 3.62
CA TYR A 300 -3.69 5.26 4.98
C TYR A 300 -3.60 3.74 5.13
N ILE A 301 -3.36 3.27 6.34
CA ILE A 301 -3.44 1.85 6.70
C ILE A 301 -4.69 1.63 7.55
N TYR A 302 -5.53 0.67 7.15
CA TYR A 302 -6.71 0.23 7.88
C TYR A 302 -6.53 -1.22 8.34
N GLY A 303 -6.58 -1.47 9.63
CA GLY A 303 -6.49 -2.79 10.25
C GLY A 303 -7.37 -2.92 11.50
N ASP A 304 -7.86 -4.08 11.84
CA ASP A 304 -8.06 -5.28 11.04
C ASP A 304 -9.37 -5.20 10.25
N CYS A 305 -9.36 -5.65 9.03
CA CYS A 305 -10.53 -5.55 8.16
C CYS A 305 -11.01 -6.89 7.57
N ALA A 306 -10.30 -8.02 7.87
CA ALA A 306 -10.60 -9.30 7.23
C ALA A 306 -10.52 -10.54 8.14
N ILE A 307 -9.96 -10.48 9.35
CA ILE A 307 -9.61 -11.67 10.14
C ILE A 307 -10.34 -11.74 11.48
N ASN A 308 -10.11 -10.77 12.38
CA ASN A 308 -10.55 -10.88 13.77
C ASN A 308 -11.95 -10.31 13.98
N LEU A 309 -12.92 -11.18 14.30
CA LEU A 309 -14.33 -10.79 14.46
C LEU A 309 -14.52 -9.75 15.58
N ASN A 310 -14.17 -10.12 16.80
CA ASN A 310 -14.30 -9.32 18.00
C ASN A 310 -13.03 -9.52 18.84
N PRO A 311 -11.96 -8.76 18.55
CA PRO A 311 -10.71 -8.92 19.29
C PRO A 311 -10.83 -8.51 20.76
N THR A 312 -10.12 -9.19 21.65
CA THR A 312 -9.90 -8.74 23.02
C THR A 312 -9.02 -7.49 23.04
N ALA A 313 -8.86 -6.85 24.21
CA ALA A 313 -7.98 -5.68 24.32
C ALA A 313 -6.51 -6.01 23.96
N GLU A 314 -6.04 -7.18 24.36
CA GLU A 314 -4.68 -7.67 24.05
C GLU A 314 -4.52 -7.97 22.55
N GLU A 315 -5.52 -8.58 21.92
CA GLU A 315 -5.51 -8.84 20.48
C GLU A 315 -5.56 -7.54 19.68
N LEU A 316 -6.41 -6.59 20.09
CA LEU A 316 -6.51 -5.27 19.47
C LEU A 316 -5.22 -4.47 19.61
N ALA A 317 -4.55 -4.54 20.77
CA ALA A 317 -3.22 -3.98 20.98
C ALA A 317 -2.18 -4.64 20.06
N GLY A 318 -2.23 -5.97 19.90
CA GLY A 318 -1.38 -6.71 18.98
C GLY A 318 -1.58 -6.27 17.53
N ILE A 319 -2.82 -6.08 17.09
CA ILE A 319 -3.17 -5.56 15.75
C ILE A 319 -2.56 -4.17 15.54
N ALA A 320 -2.66 -3.28 16.55
CA ALA A 320 -2.11 -1.93 16.47
C ALA A 320 -0.58 -1.94 16.29
N MET A 321 0.12 -2.78 17.06
CA MET A 321 1.57 -2.94 16.94
C MET A 321 1.98 -3.52 15.57
N GLN A 322 1.25 -4.50 15.06
CA GLN A 322 1.48 -5.05 13.71
C GLN A 322 1.25 -4.00 12.61
N CYS A 323 0.23 -3.15 12.76
CA CYS A 323 -0.05 -2.06 11.81
C CYS A 323 1.06 -0.98 11.83
N ASP A 324 1.62 -0.68 13.00
CA ASP A 324 2.77 0.22 13.16
C ASP A 324 4.02 -0.34 12.45
N ASP A 325 4.33 -1.62 12.68
CA ASP A 325 5.44 -2.31 12.03
C ASP A 325 5.27 -2.32 10.50
N THR A 326 4.06 -2.58 10.03
CA THR A 326 3.72 -2.51 8.60
C THR A 326 3.91 -1.11 8.04
N ALA A 327 3.41 -0.08 8.70
CA ALA A 327 3.60 1.30 8.22
C ALA A 327 5.08 1.63 8.03
N LYS A 328 5.91 1.28 9.01
CA LYS A 328 7.37 1.47 8.96
C LYS A 328 8.03 0.69 7.84
N ALA A 329 7.70 -0.60 7.69
CA ALA A 329 8.25 -1.46 6.64
C ALA A 329 7.95 -0.94 5.23
N PHE A 330 6.75 -0.39 5.03
CA PHE A 330 6.34 0.19 3.75
C PHE A 330 6.75 1.67 3.57
N GLY A 331 7.41 2.27 4.58
CA GLY A 331 7.91 3.66 4.52
C GLY A 331 6.82 4.71 4.65
N LEU A 332 5.71 4.35 5.29
CA LEU A 332 4.63 5.27 5.61
C LEU A 332 4.85 5.86 7.02
N PRO A 333 4.50 7.13 7.24
CA PRO A 333 4.44 7.68 8.60
C PRO A 333 3.50 6.85 9.45
N SER A 334 3.92 6.51 10.69
CA SER A 334 3.09 5.73 11.60
C SER A 334 2.56 6.60 12.73
N ARG A 335 1.27 6.96 12.66
CA ARG A 335 0.47 7.57 13.72
C ARG A 335 -0.80 6.78 13.86
N VAL A 336 -0.89 5.97 14.91
CA VAL A 336 -1.92 4.95 15.06
C VAL A 336 -3.08 5.49 15.87
N ALA A 337 -4.25 5.59 15.25
CA ALA A 337 -5.52 5.90 15.88
C ALA A 337 -6.28 4.61 16.22
N MET A 338 -6.52 4.36 17.51
CA MET A 338 -7.40 3.30 17.98
C MET A 338 -8.83 3.80 17.90
N LEU A 339 -9.59 3.32 16.93
CA LEU A 339 -10.89 3.86 16.58
C LEU A 339 -12.02 3.41 17.50
N SER A 340 -12.94 4.34 17.75
CA SER A 340 -14.17 4.11 18.49
C SER A 340 -15.24 5.13 18.09
N TYR A 341 -16.46 4.92 18.52
CA TYR A 341 -17.52 5.95 18.48
C TYR A 341 -17.25 7.09 19.48
N SER A 342 -16.30 6.94 20.38
CA SER A 342 -15.93 7.90 21.43
C SER A 342 -14.55 8.49 21.16
N THR A 343 -14.34 9.74 21.57
CA THR A 343 -13.02 10.37 21.61
C THR A 343 -12.61 10.57 23.08
N MET A 344 -11.49 9.99 23.48
CA MET A 344 -10.96 10.02 24.84
C MET A 344 -12.02 9.59 25.88
N ASN A 345 -12.51 10.51 26.69
CA ASN A 345 -13.48 10.25 27.76
C ASN A 345 -14.90 10.73 27.42
N SER A 346 -15.17 11.06 26.13
CA SER A 346 -16.48 11.62 25.73
C SER A 346 -17.62 10.61 25.78
N GLY A 347 -17.33 9.32 25.65
CA GLY A 347 -18.30 8.24 25.70
C GLY A 347 -17.92 7.16 26.73
N LYS A 348 -18.92 6.44 27.19
CA LYS A 348 -18.79 5.30 28.11
C LYS A 348 -19.44 4.07 27.52
N GLY A 349 -18.93 2.91 27.85
CA GLY A 349 -19.47 1.63 27.41
C GLY A 349 -18.39 0.63 27.04
N PRO A 350 -18.74 -0.67 26.94
CA PRO A 350 -17.78 -1.75 26.81
C PRO A 350 -16.87 -1.61 25.59
N ASP A 351 -17.40 -1.14 24.45
CA ASP A 351 -16.60 -0.98 23.23
C ASP A 351 -15.56 0.15 23.36
N ALA A 352 -15.92 1.27 24.00
CA ALA A 352 -14.96 2.35 24.25
C ALA A 352 -13.93 1.96 25.31
N ASP A 353 -14.34 1.18 26.32
CA ASP A 353 -13.46 0.69 27.39
C ASP A 353 -12.47 -0.34 26.85
N LEU A 354 -12.89 -1.22 25.94
CA LEU A 354 -12.03 -2.15 25.19
C LEU A 354 -10.90 -1.40 24.46
N VAL A 355 -11.26 -0.37 23.70
CA VAL A 355 -10.28 0.43 22.93
C VAL A 355 -9.34 1.20 23.86
N ARG A 356 -9.85 1.71 24.98
CA ARG A 356 -9.04 2.41 26.00
C ARG A 356 -8.00 1.49 26.61
N GLU A 357 -8.41 0.27 26.99
CA GLU A 357 -7.49 -0.71 27.56
C GLU A 357 -6.46 -1.17 26.53
N ALA A 358 -6.88 -1.45 25.29
CA ALA A 358 -5.95 -1.78 24.19
C ALA A 358 -4.92 -0.67 23.96
N THR A 359 -5.35 0.60 23.95
CA THR A 359 -4.45 1.75 23.81
C THR A 359 -3.42 1.82 24.93
N LYS A 360 -3.86 1.57 26.17
CA LYS A 360 -2.97 1.52 27.35
C LYS A 360 -1.93 0.41 27.21
N ILE A 361 -2.35 -0.81 26.84
CA ILE A 361 -1.45 -1.94 26.61
C ILE A 361 -0.37 -1.59 25.58
N VAL A 362 -0.74 -0.94 24.46
CA VAL A 362 0.23 -0.53 23.44
C VAL A 362 1.23 0.48 24.02
N LYS A 363 0.75 1.52 24.72
CA LYS A 363 1.62 2.55 25.33
C LYS A 363 2.59 1.98 26.37
N GLU A 364 2.19 0.95 27.10
CA GLU A 364 3.04 0.24 28.05
C GLU A 364 4.07 -0.67 27.35
N ALA A 365 3.66 -1.36 26.29
CA ALA A 365 4.51 -2.30 25.57
C ALA A 365 5.50 -1.61 24.60
N ARG A 366 5.09 -0.49 23.98
CA ARG A 366 5.87 0.29 23.01
C ARG A 366 5.75 1.80 23.28
N PRO A 367 6.44 2.34 24.29
CA PRO A 367 6.34 3.77 24.68
C PRO A 367 6.72 4.76 23.58
N GLU A 368 7.55 4.33 22.62
CA GLU A 368 8.00 5.12 21.47
C GLU A 368 6.98 5.22 20.34
N MET A 369 5.95 4.36 20.37
CA MET A 369 4.94 4.31 19.31
C MET A 369 3.97 5.49 19.43
N LEU A 370 3.77 6.21 18.33
CA LEU A 370 2.76 7.25 18.24
C LEU A 370 1.37 6.62 18.14
N VAL A 371 0.74 6.36 19.28
CA VAL A 371 -0.59 5.75 19.37
C VAL A 371 -1.48 6.56 20.29
N ASP A 372 -2.75 6.74 19.91
CA ASP A 372 -3.76 7.33 20.77
C ASP A 372 -5.16 6.77 20.52
N GLY A 373 -5.99 6.81 21.53
CA GLY A 373 -7.35 6.30 21.49
C GLY A 373 -8.00 6.22 22.89
N PRO A 374 -9.32 5.99 22.89
CA PRO A 374 -10.22 5.90 21.74
C PRO A 374 -10.34 7.23 20.98
N LEU A 375 -10.43 7.14 19.64
CA LEU A 375 -10.63 8.29 18.76
C LEU A 375 -11.77 8.03 17.77
N GLN A 376 -12.66 9.02 17.60
CA GLN A 376 -13.58 9.02 16.48
C GLN A 376 -12.82 9.28 15.19
N TYR A 377 -13.31 8.78 14.06
CA TYR A 377 -12.65 8.89 12.77
C TYR A 377 -12.41 10.36 12.35
N ASP A 378 -13.38 11.26 12.57
CA ASP A 378 -13.24 12.69 12.33
C ASP A 378 -12.16 13.33 13.21
N ALA A 379 -12.12 12.96 14.50
CA ALA A 379 -11.09 13.44 15.43
C ALA A 379 -9.69 12.91 15.05
N ALA A 380 -9.59 11.70 14.50
CA ALA A 380 -8.33 11.13 14.05
C ALA A 380 -7.79 11.78 12.75
N THR A 381 -8.69 12.23 11.84
CA THR A 381 -8.32 12.67 10.49
C THR A 381 -8.34 14.17 10.26
N VAL A 382 -9.16 14.92 11.00
CA VAL A 382 -9.37 16.35 10.79
C VAL A 382 -8.66 17.17 11.87
N PRO A 383 -7.62 17.97 11.54
CA PRO A 383 -6.81 18.68 12.54
C PRO A 383 -7.61 19.56 13.51
N SER A 384 -8.61 20.32 13.01
CA SER A 384 -9.45 21.17 13.86
C SER A 384 -10.30 20.36 14.86
N VAL A 385 -10.82 19.22 14.42
CA VAL A 385 -11.61 18.33 15.29
C VAL A 385 -10.69 17.62 16.29
N GLY A 386 -9.52 17.15 15.86
CA GLY A 386 -8.52 16.53 16.72
C GLY A 386 -8.06 17.47 17.83
N SER A 387 -7.71 18.72 17.49
CA SER A 387 -7.30 19.73 18.46
C SER A 387 -8.39 20.05 19.49
N LEU A 388 -9.66 20.04 19.05
CA LEU A 388 -10.81 20.34 19.93
C LEU A 388 -11.13 19.16 20.85
N LYS A 389 -11.21 17.92 20.32
CA LYS A 389 -11.69 16.74 21.04
C LYS A 389 -10.60 15.99 21.83
N ALA A 390 -9.35 16.12 21.40
CA ALA A 390 -8.18 15.45 21.99
C ALA A 390 -6.98 16.42 22.09
N PRO A 391 -7.08 17.51 22.87
CA PRO A 391 -6.00 18.47 23.01
C PRO A 391 -4.75 17.81 23.57
N GLY A 392 -3.58 18.12 22.96
CA GLY A 392 -2.29 17.53 23.34
C GLY A 392 -1.98 16.17 22.70
N SER A 393 -2.92 15.55 21.98
CA SER A 393 -2.64 14.32 21.23
C SER A 393 -1.68 14.56 20.08
N THR A 394 -0.66 13.70 19.94
CA THR A 394 0.28 13.69 18.81
C THR A 394 -0.28 12.96 17.60
N VAL A 395 -1.42 12.28 17.73
CA VAL A 395 -2.06 11.44 16.71
C VAL A 395 -3.34 12.07 16.17
N ALA A 396 -4.18 12.64 17.06
CA ALA A 396 -5.46 13.23 16.65
C ALA A 396 -5.29 14.31 15.57
N GLY A 397 -6.10 14.24 14.52
CA GLY A 397 -6.05 15.12 13.37
C GLY A 397 -4.91 14.86 12.39
N LYS A 398 -4.01 13.89 12.69
CA LYS A 398 -2.81 13.57 11.91
C LYS A 398 -2.61 12.07 11.71
N ALA A 399 -3.61 11.25 12.07
CA ALA A 399 -3.51 9.80 11.98
C ALA A 399 -3.28 9.32 10.54
N THR A 400 -2.47 8.27 10.41
CA THR A 400 -2.13 7.62 9.15
C THR A 400 -2.45 6.12 9.17
N VAL A 401 -2.59 5.57 10.38
CA VAL A 401 -2.94 4.18 10.64
C VAL A 401 -4.20 4.16 11.51
N PHE A 402 -5.19 3.37 11.10
CA PHE A 402 -6.50 3.30 11.75
C PHE A 402 -6.80 1.87 12.14
N VAL A 403 -6.92 1.61 13.43
CA VAL A 403 -7.22 0.30 14.00
C VAL A 403 -8.69 0.25 14.42
N PHE A 404 -9.44 -0.63 13.78
CA PHE A 404 -10.87 -0.78 13.99
C PHE A 404 -11.16 -1.76 15.14
N PRO A 405 -12.17 -1.48 15.99
CA PRO A 405 -12.44 -2.29 17.19
C PRO A 405 -13.04 -3.67 16.89
N SER A 406 -13.52 -3.89 15.68
CA SER A 406 -14.11 -5.17 15.27
C SER A 406 -14.05 -5.35 13.76
N LEU A 407 -14.18 -6.61 13.29
CA LEU A 407 -14.24 -6.92 11.87
C LEU A 407 -15.37 -6.19 11.16
N SER A 408 -16.54 -6.09 11.78
CA SER A 408 -17.67 -5.37 11.19
C SER A 408 -17.36 -3.92 10.93
N ALA A 409 -16.72 -3.23 11.89
CA ALA A 409 -16.31 -1.84 11.74
C ALA A 409 -15.24 -1.67 10.65
N GLY A 410 -14.20 -2.50 10.65
CA GLY A 410 -13.11 -2.45 9.67
C GLY A 410 -13.57 -2.80 8.26
N ASN A 411 -14.31 -3.90 8.10
CA ASN A 411 -14.78 -4.40 6.81
C ASN A 411 -15.78 -3.45 6.13
N ILE A 412 -16.72 -2.89 6.88
CA ILE A 412 -17.64 -1.87 6.39
C ILE A 412 -16.89 -0.58 6.09
N GLY A 413 -16.00 -0.16 7.01
CA GLY A 413 -15.26 1.10 6.93
C GLY A 413 -14.40 1.19 5.67
N TYR A 414 -13.55 0.19 5.39
CA TYR A 414 -12.70 0.26 4.20
C TYR A 414 -13.50 0.24 2.90
N LYS A 415 -14.59 -0.58 2.82
CA LYS A 415 -15.46 -0.63 1.64
C LYS A 415 -16.20 0.68 1.42
N ALA A 416 -16.71 1.29 2.50
CA ALA A 416 -17.38 2.57 2.42
C ALA A 416 -16.44 3.65 1.85
N VAL A 417 -15.21 3.72 2.35
CA VAL A 417 -14.20 4.67 1.83
C VAL A 417 -13.82 4.34 0.39
N GLN A 418 -13.53 3.07 0.07
CA GLN A 418 -13.16 2.63 -1.28
C GLN A 418 -14.23 2.98 -2.32
N ARG A 419 -15.52 2.83 -1.96
CA ARG A 419 -16.63 3.03 -2.90
C ARG A 419 -17.16 4.46 -2.97
N SER A 420 -16.96 5.24 -1.91
CA SER A 420 -17.51 6.60 -1.79
C SER A 420 -16.47 7.69 -2.00
N ALA A 421 -15.21 7.46 -1.69
CA ALA A 421 -14.16 8.43 -1.92
C ALA A 421 -13.60 8.26 -3.35
N HIS A 422 -13.89 9.23 -4.19
CA HIS A 422 -13.53 9.19 -5.61
C HIS A 422 -12.03 8.99 -5.82
N GLY A 423 -11.67 8.06 -6.72
CA GLY A 423 -10.28 7.75 -7.04
C GLY A 423 -9.53 6.94 -5.98
N THR A 424 -10.22 6.44 -4.94
CA THR A 424 -9.60 5.61 -3.90
C THR A 424 -9.45 4.17 -4.33
N ILE A 425 -8.25 3.61 -4.17
CA ILE A 425 -7.93 2.20 -4.35
C ILE A 425 -7.61 1.60 -2.98
N ALA A 426 -8.14 0.40 -2.71
CA ALA A 426 -7.77 -0.40 -1.55
C ALA A 426 -6.86 -1.56 -2.00
N ILE A 427 -5.60 -1.54 -1.58
CA ILE A 427 -4.63 -2.61 -1.88
C ILE A 427 -4.56 -3.53 -0.65
N GLY A 428 -4.84 -4.82 -0.84
CA GLY A 428 -4.94 -5.82 0.21
C GLY A 428 -6.13 -6.78 0.02
N PRO A 429 -6.46 -7.61 1.04
CA PRO A 429 -5.86 -7.59 2.37
C PRO A 429 -4.45 -8.16 2.40
N MET A 430 -3.53 -7.49 3.07
CA MET A 430 -2.23 -8.04 3.41
C MET A 430 -2.30 -8.63 4.82
N LEU A 431 -1.87 -9.88 4.97
CA LEU A 431 -1.88 -10.56 6.27
C LEU A 431 -0.64 -10.20 7.08
N GLN A 432 -0.85 -10.03 8.37
CA GLN A 432 0.18 -9.67 9.34
C GLN A 432 0.31 -10.76 10.41
N GLY A 433 1.50 -10.88 10.97
CA GLY A 433 1.74 -11.78 12.10
C GLY A 433 2.02 -13.23 11.76
N LEU A 434 2.01 -13.64 10.49
CA LEU A 434 2.49 -14.96 10.06
C LEU A 434 4.03 -15.02 10.07
N ALA A 435 4.59 -16.20 10.34
CA ALA A 435 6.05 -16.40 10.35
C ALA A 435 6.68 -16.29 8.95
N LYS A 436 5.91 -16.43 7.89
CA LYS A 436 6.29 -16.19 6.49
C LYS A 436 5.11 -15.56 5.74
N PRO A 437 5.36 -14.77 4.69
CA PRO A 437 4.31 -14.05 3.96
C PRO A 437 3.35 -14.98 3.22
N VAL A 438 2.08 -14.90 3.59
CA VAL A 438 0.96 -15.47 2.84
C VAL A 438 -0.10 -14.41 2.74
N ASN A 439 -0.55 -14.10 1.53
CA ASN A 439 -1.59 -13.10 1.31
C ASN A 439 -2.76 -13.66 0.52
N ASP A 440 -3.95 -13.17 0.87
CA ASP A 440 -5.22 -13.58 0.30
C ASP A 440 -5.68 -12.55 -0.74
N LEU A 441 -6.42 -13.03 -1.73
CA LEU A 441 -7.05 -12.20 -2.75
C LEU A 441 -8.57 -12.21 -2.55
N SER A 442 -9.23 -11.16 -2.98
CA SER A 442 -10.67 -11.22 -3.20
C SER A 442 -10.97 -12.05 -4.48
N ARG A 443 -12.00 -12.87 -4.48
CA ARG A 443 -12.49 -13.55 -5.70
C ARG A 443 -12.86 -12.58 -6.83
N GLY A 444 -13.15 -11.33 -6.48
CA GLY A 444 -13.38 -10.24 -7.43
C GLY A 444 -12.14 -9.39 -7.73
N ALA A 445 -10.93 -9.83 -7.37
CA ALA A 445 -9.71 -9.11 -7.65
C ALA A 445 -9.49 -8.93 -9.16
N LEU A 446 -9.04 -7.75 -9.54
CA LEU A 446 -8.59 -7.46 -10.90
C LEU A 446 -7.12 -7.90 -11.06
N VAL A 447 -6.64 -7.95 -12.30
CA VAL A 447 -5.25 -8.33 -12.60
C VAL A 447 -4.25 -7.43 -11.84
N GLU A 448 -4.48 -6.12 -11.84
CA GLU A 448 -3.62 -5.18 -11.10
C GLU A 448 -3.65 -5.42 -9.58
N ASP A 449 -4.79 -5.82 -9.00
CA ASP A 449 -4.87 -6.16 -7.58
C ASP A 449 -3.96 -7.35 -7.24
N ILE A 450 -3.90 -8.35 -8.13
CA ILE A 450 -3.00 -9.51 -7.99
C ILE A 450 -1.54 -9.06 -8.08
N VAL A 451 -1.20 -8.20 -9.05
CA VAL A 451 0.17 -7.64 -9.21
C VAL A 451 0.61 -6.91 -7.93
N TYR A 452 -0.25 -6.04 -7.38
CA TYR A 452 0.08 -5.31 -6.15
C TYR A 452 0.17 -6.24 -4.93
N THR A 453 -0.68 -7.28 -4.85
CA THR A 453 -0.59 -8.25 -3.76
C THR A 453 0.71 -9.07 -3.84
N ILE A 454 1.15 -9.44 -5.04
CA ILE A 454 2.47 -10.07 -5.25
C ILE A 454 3.59 -9.11 -4.81
N ALA A 455 3.50 -7.83 -5.17
CA ALA A 455 4.49 -6.83 -4.76
C ALA A 455 4.52 -6.63 -3.22
N LEU A 456 3.35 -6.55 -2.57
CA LEU A 456 3.24 -6.51 -1.10
C LEU A 456 3.91 -7.73 -0.47
N THR A 457 3.62 -8.92 -0.99
CA THR A 457 4.17 -10.20 -0.50
C THR A 457 5.69 -10.23 -0.65
N ALA A 458 6.21 -9.74 -1.78
CA ALA A 458 7.66 -9.67 -2.01
C ALA A 458 8.36 -8.71 -1.02
N VAL A 459 7.77 -7.53 -0.76
CA VAL A 459 8.30 -6.57 0.23
C VAL A 459 8.21 -7.14 1.64
N GLN A 460 7.15 -7.87 1.97
CA GLN A 460 6.97 -8.54 3.27
C GLN A 460 8.02 -9.64 3.52
N ALA A 461 8.49 -10.29 2.43
CA ALA A 461 9.49 -11.36 2.47
C ALA A 461 10.93 -10.84 2.53
N GLY A 462 11.15 -9.56 2.26
CA GLY A 462 12.47 -8.91 2.26
C GLY A 462 12.85 -8.34 3.54
#